data_64fb66c09c5e6a1986c82ca155d89ab1
#
_entry.id   64fb66c09c5e6a1986c82ca155d89ab1
#
_cell.length_a   1.000
_cell.length_b   1.000
_cell.length_c   1.000
_cell.angle_alpha   90.00
_cell.angle_beta   90.00
_cell.angle_gamma   90.00
#
_symmetry.space_group_name_H-M   'P 1'
#
loop_
_entity.id
_entity.type
_entity.pdbx_description
1 polymer ?
#
loop_
_entity_poly.entity_id
_entity_poly.type
_entity_poly.pdbx_seq_one_letter_code
_entity_poly.pdbx_strand_id
1 'polypeptide(L)'
;GLDTGAMLLRRALPIQPTDSTASLHDRLAVLGGECIVEALAALQRGALVAVPQPEAGVTYAAKIGRAEAAIDWRRPALELERAMRAFDPFPGAAAV
;
A
#
# COMPACT_ATOMS: atom_id res chain seq x y z
N GLY A 1 7.19 -12.44 13.87
CA GLY A 1 7.58 -12.21 12.50
C GLY A 1 7.45 -10.76 12.11
N LEU A 2 7.98 -10.41 10.96
CA LEU A 2 7.90 -9.07 10.42
C LEU A 2 6.43 -8.70 10.13
N ASP A 3 6.04 -7.47 10.49
CA ASP A 3 4.71 -6.89 10.23
C ASP A 3 3.54 -7.66 10.88
N THR A 4 3.79 -8.42 11.91
CA THR A 4 2.74 -9.23 12.57
C THR A 4 2.32 -8.71 13.95
N GLY A 5 2.91 -7.61 14.39
CA GLY A 5 2.61 -7.02 15.71
C GLY A 5 1.20 -6.44 15.81
N ALA A 6 0.78 -6.15 17.04
CA ALA A 6 -0.50 -5.50 17.29
C ALA A 6 -0.55 -4.09 16.70
N MET A 7 -1.74 -3.68 16.29
CA MET A 7 -1.99 -2.35 15.74
C MET A 7 -2.26 -1.36 16.87
N LEU A 8 -1.62 -0.20 16.80
CA LEU A 8 -1.80 0.87 17.78
C LEU A 8 -2.73 1.99 17.27
N LEU A 9 -2.71 2.23 15.98
CA LEU A 9 -3.54 3.22 15.33
C LEU A 9 -3.76 2.81 13.88
N ARG A 10 -4.96 3.00 13.37
CA ARG A 10 -5.30 2.64 12.00
C ARG A 10 -6.12 3.74 11.34
N ARG A 11 -5.76 4.09 10.13
CA ARG A 11 -6.50 5.03 9.28
C ARG A 11 -6.64 4.43 7.88
N ALA A 12 -7.73 4.75 7.24
CA ALA A 12 -8.02 4.29 5.89
C ALA A 12 -7.93 5.44 4.89
N LEU A 13 -7.48 5.11 3.70
CA LEU A 13 -7.39 6.03 2.57
C LEU A 13 -8.00 5.35 1.36
N PRO A 14 -8.97 5.97 0.68
CA PRO A 14 -9.55 5.37 -0.52
C PRO A 14 -8.55 5.38 -1.68
N ILE A 15 -8.54 4.29 -2.45
CA ILE A 15 -7.79 4.23 -3.70
C ILE A 15 -8.68 4.84 -4.79
N GLN A 16 -8.17 5.88 -5.45
CA GLN A 16 -8.90 6.55 -6.54
C GLN A 16 -8.74 5.78 -7.85
N PRO A 17 -9.71 5.86 -8.78
CA PRO A 17 -9.60 5.20 -10.07
C PRO A 17 -8.39 5.64 -10.91
N THR A 18 -7.86 6.82 -10.65
CA THR A 18 -6.70 7.37 -11.35
C THR A 18 -5.39 7.19 -10.60
N ASP A 19 -5.41 6.54 -9.42
CA ASP A 19 -4.20 6.36 -8.64
C ASP A 19 -3.18 5.47 -9.35
N SER A 20 -1.93 5.89 -9.26
CA SER A 20 -0.76 5.06 -9.51
C SER A 20 -0.13 4.67 -8.17
N THR A 21 0.85 3.78 -8.19
CA THR A 21 1.65 3.48 -7.01
C THR A 21 2.32 4.76 -6.48
N ALA A 22 2.82 5.61 -7.38
CA ALA A 22 3.44 6.88 -6.99
C ALA A 22 2.47 7.80 -6.24
N SER A 23 1.28 8.05 -6.80
CA SER A 23 0.32 8.96 -6.18
C SER A 23 -0.22 8.42 -4.86
N LEU A 24 -0.50 7.12 -4.80
CA LEU A 24 -0.98 6.47 -3.58
C LEU A 24 0.10 6.46 -2.50
N HIS A 25 1.35 6.18 -2.88
CA HIS A 25 2.50 6.22 -1.98
C HIS A 25 2.63 7.60 -1.33
N ASP A 26 2.54 8.67 -2.11
CA ASP A 26 2.69 10.03 -1.60
C ASP A 26 1.58 10.38 -0.61
N ARG A 27 0.33 10.01 -0.92
CA ARG A 27 -0.79 10.24 -0.01
C ARG A 27 -0.69 9.41 1.26
N LEU A 28 -0.23 8.16 1.15
CA LEU A 28 0.00 7.30 2.31
C LEU A 28 1.15 7.82 3.18
N ALA A 29 2.18 8.41 2.59
CA ALA A 29 3.29 9.01 3.34
C ALA A 29 2.80 10.19 4.20
N VAL A 30 1.96 11.05 3.65
CA VAL A 30 1.36 12.16 4.41
C VAL A 30 0.49 11.63 5.55
N LEU A 31 -0.40 10.68 5.26
CA LEU A 31 -1.28 10.08 6.26
C LEU A 31 -0.47 9.37 7.34
N GLY A 32 0.58 8.64 6.97
CA GLY A 32 1.47 7.95 7.91
C GLY A 32 2.18 8.93 8.84
N GLY A 33 2.62 10.07 8.32
CA GLY A 33 3.19 11.14 9.15
C GLY A 33 2.20 11.70 10.18
N GLU A 34 0.96 11.92 9.78
CA GLU A 34 -0.11 12.32 10.69
C GLU A 34 -0.39 11.25 11.75
N CYS A 35 -0.42 10.00 11.34
CA CYS A 35 -0.67 8.87 12.24
C CYS A 35 0.43 8.73 13.30
N ILE A 36 1.70 8.87 12.94
CA ILE A 36 2.78 8.70 13.91
C ILE A 36 2.76 9.82 14.94
N VAL A 37 2.48 11.04 14.53
CA VAL A 37 2.36 12.17 15.47
C VAL A 37 1.20 11.94 16.43
N GLU A 38 0.04 11.54 15.93
CA GLU A 38 -1.14 11.23 16.74
C GLU A 38 -0.87 10.06 17.70
N ALA A 39 -0.22 9.00 17.22
CA ALA A 39 0.11 7.84 18.04
C ALA A 39 1.08 8.19 19.16
N LEU A 40 2.11 8.98 18.90
CA LEU A 40 3.06 9.41 19.93
C LEU A 40 2.38 10.29 20.98
N ALA A 41 1.50 11.18 20.59
CA ALA A 41 0.74 12.02 21.53
C ALA A 41 -0.19 11.15 22.39
N ALA A 42 -0.86 10.18 21.81
CA ALA A 42 -1.73 9.25 22.53
C ALA A 42 -0.92 8.35 23.49
N LEU A 43 0.26 7.89 23.06
CA LEU A 43 1.15 7.10 23.90
C LEU A 43 1.58 7.88 25.14
N GLN A 44 1.91 9.15 24.96
CA GLN A 44 2.30 10.04 26.08
C GLN A 44 1.17 10.22 27.09
N ARG A 45 -0.08 10.20 26.63
CA ARG A 45 -1.26 10.28 27.51
C ARG A 45 -1.66 8.91 28.09
N GLY A 46 -1.02 7.83 27.70
CA GLY A 46 -1.42 6.48 28.07
C GLY A 46 -2.74 6.04 27.43
N ALA A 47 -3.09 6.62 26.28
CA ALA A 47 -4.38 6.38 25.62
C ALA A 47 -4.32 5.39 24.44
N LEU A 48 -3.16 4.83 24.13
CA LEU A 48 -3.04 3.83 23.09
C LEU A 48 -3.48 2.45 23.59
N VAL A 49 -4.27 1.77 22.76
CA VAL A 49 -4.69 0.40 23.00
C VAL A 49 -4.17 -0.47 21.84
N ALA A 50 -3.34 -1.45 22.15
CA ALA A 50 -2.83 -2.40 21.17
C ALA A 50 -3.96 -3.37 20.78
N VAL A 51 -4.25 -3.47 19.49
CA VAL A 51 -5.27 -4.37 18.95
C VAL A 51 -4.58 -5.44 18.09
N PRO A 52 -4.70 -6.71 18.40
CA PRO A 52 -4.10 -7.77 17.59
C PRO A 52 -4.63 -7.73 16.16
N GLN A 53 -3.75 -8.05 15.21
CA GLN A 53 -4.19 -8.19 13.82
C GLN A 53 -5.10 -9.42 13.70
N PRO A 54 -6.21 -9.32 12.91
CA PRO A 54 -7.05 -10.49 12.65
C PRO A 54 -6.28 -11.58 11.92
N GLU A 55 -6.53 -12.85 12.24
CA GLU A 55 -5.96 -13.98 11.52
C GLU A 55 -6.63 -14.20 10.17
N ALA A 56 -7.93 -13.86 10.06
CA ALA A 56 -8.68 -13.98 8.83
C ALA A 56 -8.33 -12.86 7.85
N GLY A 57 -8.30 -13.20 6.56
CA GLY A 57 -8.06 -12.22 5.50
C GLY A 57 -6.62 -11.81 5.31
N VAL A 58 -5.67 -12.52 5.92
CA VAL A 58 -4.25 -12.24 5.76
C VAL A 58 -3.81 -12.47 4.31
N THR A 59 -3.13 -11.48 3.75
CA THR A 59 -2.53 -11.58 2.41
C THR A 59 -1.07 -11.16 2.48
N TYR A 60 -0.30 -11.61 1.49
CA TYR A 60 1.12 -11.29 1.40
C TYR A 60 1.41 -10.58 0.07
N ALA A 61 2.08 -9.45 0.15
CA ALA A 61 2.54 -8.72 -1.02
C ALA A 61 4.02 -9.03 -1.25
N ALA A 62 4.31 -9.86 -2.23
CA ALA A 62 5.68 -10.19 -2.57
C ALA A 62 6.37 -8.99 -3.25
N LYS A 63 7.69 -8.96 -3.19
CA LYS A 63 8.48 -7.96 -3.89
C LYS A 63 8.24 -8.06 -5.40
N ILE A 64 7.95 -6.92 -6.03
CA ILE A 64 7.70 -6.84 -7.47
C ILE A 64 9.02 -6.95 -8.22
N GLY A 65 9.08 -7.89 -9.17
CA GLY A 65 10.21 -8.04 -10.08
C GLY A 65 9.98 -7.35 -11.41
N ARG A 66 11.06 -7.04 -12.13
CA ARG A 66 10.97 -6.38 -13.44
C ARG A 66 10.20 -7.18 -14.47
N ALA A 67 10.26 -8.52 -14.40
CA ALA A 67 9.56 -9.39 -15.32
C ALA A 67 8.03 -9.22 -15.26
N GLU A 68 7.50 -8.85 -14.09
CA GLU A 68 6.07 -8.63 -13.92
C GLU A 68 5.55 -7.43 -14.70
N ALA A 69 6.41 -6.47 -15.01
CA ALA A 69 6.05 -5.24 -15.71
C ALA A 69 6.05 -5.38 -17.22
N ALA A 70 6.45 -6.52 -17.77
CA ALA A 70 6.34 -6.78 -19.19
C ALA A 70 4.87 -6.84 -19.61
N ILE A 71 4.50 -6.08 -20.65
CA ILE A 71 3.13 -6.02 -21.12
C ILE A 71 2.77 -7.29 -21.89
N ASP A 72 1.76 -8.01 -21.43
CA ASP A 72 1.15 -9.12 -22.16
C ASP A 72 -0.06 -8.59 -22.91
N TRP A 73 0.12 -8.33 -24.20
CA TRP A 73 -0.90 -7.73 -25.05
C TRP A 73 -2.13 -8.63 -25.27
N ARG A 74 -2.11 -9.87 -24.82
CA ARG A 74 -3.26 -10.77 -24.85
C ARG A 74 -4.27 -10.48 -23.74
N ARG A 75 -3.87 -9.74 -22.72
CA ARG A 75 -4.71 -9.40 -21.57
C ARG A 75 -5.67 -8.27 -21.91
N PRO A 76 -6.83 -8.20 -21.22
CA PRO A 76 -7.79 -7.10 -21.43
C PRO A 76 -7.16 -5.71 -21.18
N ALA A 77 -7.59 -4.72 -21.97
CA ALA A 77 -7.08 -3.36 -21.87
C ALA A 77 -7.22 -2.78 -20.45
N LEU A 78 -8.30 -3.09 -19.75
CA LEU A 78 -8.52 -2.62 -18.39
C LEU A 78 -7.46 -3.16 -17.42
N GLU A 79 -7.07 -4.42 -17.55
CA GLU A 79 -6.00 -5.02 -16.74
C GLU A 79 -4.65 -4.38 -17.06
N LEU A 80 -4.37 -4.13 -18.34
CA LEU A 80 -3.12 -3.49 -18.76
C LEU A 80 -3.04 -2.05 -18.23
N GLU A 81 -4.14 -1.32 -18.28
CA GLU A 81 -4.19 0.03 -17.74
C GLU A 81 -3.91 0.06 -16.24
N ARG A 82 -4.52 -0.86 -15.50
CA ARG A 82 -4.27 -1.00 -14.07
C ARG A 82 -2.83 -1.39 -13.75
N ALA A 83 -2.26 -2.29 -14.53
CA ALA A 83 -0.86 -2.69 -14.38
C ALA A 83 0.10 -1.51 -14.63
N MET A 84 -0.19 -0.68 -15.63
CA MET A 84 0.62 0.50 -15.91
C MET A 84 0.63 1.47 -14.72
N ARG A 85 -0.52 1.68 -14.08
CA ARG A 85 -0.60 2.51 -12.88
C ARG A 85 0.10 1.87 -11.69
N ALA A 86 -0.03 0.56 -11.53
CA ALA A 86 0.57 -0.18 -10.41
C ALA A 86 2.10 -0.18 -10.49
N PHE A 87 2.68 -0.24 -11.71
CA PHE A 87 4.12 -0.29 -11.90
C PHE A 87 4.77 1.10 -12.12
N ASP A 88 4.04 2.16 -11.88
CA ASP A 88 4.57 3.52 -11.94
C ASP A 88 4.92 3.98 -10.50
N PRO A 89 6.15 4.36 -10.18
CA PRO A 89 7.30 4.54 -11.11
C PRO A 89 8.16 3.30 -11.32
N PHE A 90 8.01 2.27 -10.50
CA PHE A 90 8.89 1.09 -10.60
C PHE A 90 8.07 -0.20 -10.73
N PRO A 91 8.52 -1.11 -11.59
CA PRO A 91 9.67 -1.03 -12.51
C PRO A 91 9.37 -0.25 -13.79
N GLY A 92 8.15 0.25 -13.97
CA GLY A 92 7.65 0.83 -15.19
C GLY A 92 7.19 -0.23 -16.18
N ALA A 93 5.93 -0.15 -16.63
CA ALA A 93 5.41 -1.11 -17.62
C ALA A 93 6.19 -0.96 -18.93
N ALA A 94 6.57 -2.08 -19.51
CA ALA A 94 7.41 -2.10 -20.71
C ALA A 94 6.81 -3.01 -21.77
N ALA A 95 6.74 -2.49 -22.99
CA ALA A 95 6.47 -3.30 -24.18
C ALA A 95 7.72 -4.08 -24.56
N VAL A 96 7.54 -5.33 -24.88
CA VAL A 96 8.63 -6.23 -25.26
C VAL A 96 8.47 -6.59 -26.73
#